data_76571c30e58b23cd30f87f7717a37507
#
_entry.id   76571c30e58b23cd30f87f7717a37507
#
_cell.length_a   1.000
_cell.length_b   1.000
_cell.length_c   1.000
_cell.angle_alpha   90.00
_cell.angle_beta   90.00
_cell.angle_gamma   90.00
#
_symmetry.space_group_name_H-M   'P 1'
#
loop_
_entity.id
_entity.type
_entity.pdbx_description
1 polymer ?
#
loop_
_entity_poly.entity_id
_entity_poly.type
_entity_poly.pdbx_seq_one_letter_code
_entity_poly.pdbx_strand_id
1 'polypeptide(L)'
;ERLISILGFEDAAMALIDEECQDAIHRLFDRLCGYYDDLFDHLHTYCGLEYVVFHDDWGSQHSLFFSVDTCREMLLPYLARVAASAHKRGIYFNFHCCGNVERLVPLMVEAGCDAWDGQNMNDIFGLYHTYGDRLNITLNQKVLNISPEDAEKWVDNIVSHLERGKQLIVPNRQMNDVARELLYIRSREFYGKE
;
A
#
# COMPACT_ATOMS: atom_id res chain seq x y z
N GLU A 1 -1.05 -14.02 1.15
CA GLU A 1 -0.90 -14.70 -0.16
C GLU A 1 -0.09 -16.01 -0.07
N ARG A 2 1.04 -16.09 0.65
CA ARG A 2 1.87 -17.31 0.72
C ARG A 2 1.13 -18.47 1.39
N LEU A 3 0.37 -18.18 2.45
CA LEU A 3 -0.46 -19.18 3.10
C LEU A 3 -1.52 -19.74 2.13
N ILE A 4 -2.19 -18.85 1.37
CA ILE A 4 -3.15 -19.23 0.33
C ILE A 4 -2.52 -20.11 -0.75
N SER A 5 -1.28 -19.81 -1.16
CA SER A 5 -0.56 -20.62 -2.16
C SER A 5 -0.25 -22.04 -1.68
N ILE A 6 -0.20 -22.27 -0.36
CA ILE A 6 0.09 -23.59 0.24
C ILE A 6 -1.20 -24.37 0.50
N LEU A 7 -2.23 -23.72 1.06
CA LEU A 7 -3.43 -24.38 1.57
C LEU A 7 -4.66 -24.18 0.68
N GLY A 8 -4.66 -23.21 -0.24
CA GLY A 8 -5.86 -22.70 -0.87
C GLY A 8 -6.53 -21.62 0.00
N PHE A 9 -7.52 -20.89 -0.58
CA PHE A 9 -8.08 -19.71 0.08
C PHE A 9 -8.90 -20.08 1.34
N GLU A 10 -9.80 -21.06 1.25
CA GLU A 10 -10.71 -21.41 2.35
C GLU A 10 -9.94 -21.96 3.56
N ASP A 11 -9.06 -22.93 3.33
CA ASP A 11 -8.26 -23.54 4.39
C ASP A 11 -7.28 -22.53 5.01
N ALA A 12 -6.69 -21.63 4.19
CA ALA A 12 -5.83 -20.57 4.69
C ALA A 12 -6.58 -19.57 5.57
N ALA A 13 -7.79 -19.18 5.17
CA ALA A 13 -8.64 -18.28 5.93
C ALA A 13 -9.07 -18.91 7.26
N MET A 14 -9.47 -20.18 7.24
CA MET A 14 -9.83 -20.91 8.47
C MET A 14 -8.63 -21.06 9.40
N ALA A 15 -7.45 -21.41 8.88
CA ALA A 15 -6.26 -21.58 9.70
C ALA A 15 -5.81 -20.29 10.42
N LEU A 16 -6.13 -19.10 9.89
CA LEU A 16 -5.83 -17.83 10.55
C LEU A 16 -6.72 -17.52 11.76
N ILE A 17 -7.92 -18.11 11.81
CA ILE A 17 -8.89 -17.88 12.90
C ILE A 17 -9.03 -19.09 13.84
N ASP A 18 -8.45 -20.22 13.48
CA ASP A 18 -8.48 -21.45 14.28
C ASP A 18 -7.33 -21.44 15.30
N GLU A 19 -7.67 -21.38 16.59
CA GLU A 19 -6.71 -21.37 17.70
C GLU A 19 -5.73 -22.55 17.67
N GLU A 20 -6.18 -23.73 17.20
CA GLU A 20 -5.31 -24.92 17.09
C GLU A 20 -4.24 -24.77 15.98
N CYS A 21 -4.50 -23.93 14.97
CA CYS A 21 -3.60 -23.69 13.84
C CYS A 21 -2.65 -22.50 14.05
N GLN A 22 -2.99 -21.53 14.91
CA GLN A 22 -2.29 -20.25 15.05
C GLN A 22 -0.80 -20.42 15.34
N ASP A 23 -0.40 -21.32 16.25
CA ASP A 23 1.01 -21.57 16.53
C ASP A 23 1.80 -22.05 15.29
N ALA A 24 1.19 -22.86 14.45
CA ALA A 24 1.82 -23.29 13.20
C ALA A 24 1.93 -22.16 12.18
N ILE A 25 0.91 -21.31 12.08
CA ILE A 25 0.89 -20.13 11.24
C ILE A 25 1.95 -19.12 11.70
N HIS A 26 2.06 -18.85 12.99
CA HIS A 26 3.09 -17.98 13.55
C HIS A 26 4.50 -18.48 13.20
N ARG A 27 4.78 -19.79 13.35
CA ARG A 27 6.07 -20.37 12.94
C ARG A 27 6.32 -20.24 11.44
N LEU A 28 5.30 -20.40 10.60
CA LEU A 28 5.42 -20.20 9.16
C LEU A 28 5.76 -18.73 8.84
N PHE A 29 5.03 -17.79 9.41
CA PHE A 29 5.25 -16.35 9.17
C PHE A 29 6.60 -15.87 9.71
N ASP A 30 7.07 -16.41 10.82
CA ASP A 30 8.44 -16.18 11.31
C ASP A 30 9.49 -16.60 10.28
N ARG A 31 9.31 -17.77 9.69
CA ARG A 31 10.22 -18.28 8.63
C ARG A 31 10.15 -17.40 7.37
N LEU A 32 8.97 -16.96 6.99
CA LEU A 32 8.78 -16.06 5.84
C LEU A 32 9.44 -14.70 6.08
N CYS A 33 9.35 -14.13 7.28
CA CYS A 33 10.08 -12.90 7.61
C CYS A 33 11.60 -13.07 7.47
N GLY A 34 12.17 -14.21 7.92
CA GLY A 34 13.58 -14.52 7.69
C GLY A 34 13.93 -14.62 6.21
N TYR A 35 13.09 -15.29 5.42
CA TYR A 35 13.26 -15.38 3.97
C TYR A 35 13.25 -13.98 3.30
N TYR A 36 12.35 -13.10 3.68
CA TYR A 36 12.31 -11.74 3.12
C TYR A 36 13.50 -10.89 3.58
N ASP A 37 13.99 -11.07 4.81
CA ASP A 37 15.20 -10.39 5.28
C ASP A 37 16.41 -10.78 4.42
N ASP A 38 16.62 -12.08 4.16
CA ASP A 38 17.69 -12.60 3.29
C ASP A 38 17.50 -12.12 1.84
N LEU A 39 16.27 -12.12 1.34
CA LEU A 39 15.96 -11.66 -0.03
C LEU A 39 16.26 -10.18 -0.22
N PHE A 40 15.87 -9.32 0.71
CA PHE A 40 16.14 -7.88 0.65
C PHE A 40 17.63 -7.59 0.75
N ASP A 41 18.35 -8.33 1.60
CA ASP A 41 19.80 -8.24 1.68
C ASP A 41 20.48 -8.56 0.35
N HIS A 42 20.08 -9.67 -0.26
CA HIS A 42 20.62 -10.11 -1.54
C HIS A 42 20.30 -9.11 -2.66
N LEU A 43 19.05 -8.68 -2.78
CA LEU A 43 18.65 -7.75 -3.84
C LEU A 43 19.27 -6.36 -3.63
N HIS A 44 19.39 -5.87 -2.40
CA HIS A 44 20.05 -4.61 -2.11
C HIS A 44 21.55 -4.70 -2.47
N THR A 45 22.24 -5.77 -2.04
CA THR A 45 23.68 -5.93 -2.25
C THR A 45 24.04 -6.08 -3.74
N TYR A 46 23.31 -6.89 -4.49
CA TYR A 46 23.70 -7.26 -5.86
C TYR A 46 22.92 -6.52 -6.94
N CYS A 47 21.74 -5.98 -6.64
CA CYS A 47 20.88 -5.29 -7.60
C CYS A 47 20.65 -3.80 -7.26
N GLY A 48 21.13 -3.32 -6.11
CA GLY A 48 20.90 -1.94 -5.68
C GLY A 48 19.43 -1.64 -5.42
N LEU A 49 18.69 -2.57 -4.80
CA LEU A 49 17.27 -2.37 -4.51
C LEU A 49 17.06 -1.18 -3.57
N GLU A 50 16.28 -0.18 -3.99
CA GLU A 50 15.94 1.03 -3.23
C GLU A 50 14.44 1.13 -2.92
N TYR A 51 13.59 0.39 -3.66
CA TYR A 51 12.13 0.44 -3.55
C TYR A 51 11.53 -0.94 -3.76
N VAL A 52 10.60 -1.33 -2.90
CA VAL A 52 9.87 -2.60 -3.03
C VAL A 52 8.38 -2.36 -2.94
N VAL A 53 7.61 -3.07 -3.78
CA VAL A 53 6.17 -3.23 -3.63
C VAL A 53 5.92 -4.61 -3.06
N PHE A 54 5.48 -4.66 -1.82
CA PHE A 54 5.11 -5.91 -1.14
C PHE A 54 3.62 -6.14 -1.26
N HIS A 55 3.24 -7.29 -1.82
CA HIS A 55 1.84 -7.62 -2.08
C HIS A 55 1.30 -8.62 -1.06
N ASP A 56 0.20 -8.26 -0.39
CA ASP A 56 -0.60 -9.20 0.40
C ASP A 56 -2.05 -8.71 0.50
N ASP A 57 -2.99 -9.46 -0.05
CA ASP A 57 -4.39 -9.06 -0.13
C ASP A 57 -5.16 -9.47 1.13
N TRP A 58 -5.73 -8.49 1.84
CA TRP A 58 -6.47 -8.68 3.09
C TRP A 58 -7.98 -8.45 2.95
N GLY A 59 -8.43 -8.18 1.74
CA GLY A 59 -9.84 -7.93 1.45
C GLY A 59 -10.25 -8.24 0.01
N SER A 60 -11.56 -8.37 -0.17
CA SER A 60 -12.22 -8.41 -1.45
C SER A 60 -12.66 -7.00 -1.88
N GLN A 61 -13.24 -6.88 -3.07
CA GLN A 61 -13.82 -5.61 -3.53
C GLN A 61 -14.99 -5.11 -2.67
N HIS A 62 -15.59 -5.99 -1.85
CA HIS A 62 -16.78 -5.67 -1.06
C HIS A 62 -16.50 -5.56 0.44
N SER A 63 -15.53 -6.31 0.96
CA SER A 63 -15.27 -6.42 2.39
C SER A 63 -13.89 -6.93 2.71
N LEU A 64 -13.47 -6.78 3.96
CA LEU A 64 -12.30 -7.45 4.52
C LEU A 64 -12.49 -8.98 4.50
N PHE A 65 -11.39 -9.72 4.36
CA PHE A 65 -11.40 -11.18 4.54
C PHE A 65 -11.48 -11.56 6.03
N PHE A 66 -10.88 -10.75 6.89
CA PHE A 66 -10.79 -10.97 8.33
C PHE A 66 -11.23 -9.73 9.10
N SER A 67 -11.52 -9.90 10.38
CA SER A 67 -11.74 -8.77 11.27
C SER A 67 -10.48 -7.90 11.40
N VAL A 68 -10.64 -6.64 11.80
CA VAL A 68 -9.50 -5.77 12.10
C VAL A 68 -8.63 -6.37 13.20
N ASP A 69 -9.26 -7.01 14.20
CA ASP A 69 -8.57 -7.64 15.32
C ASP A 69 -7.75 -8.86 14.87
N THR A 70 -8.31 -9.72 14.01
CA THR A 70 -7.57 -10.84 13.41
C THR A 70 -6.38 -10.34 12.58
N CYS A 71 -6.57 -9.29 11.76
CA CYS A 71 -5.46 -8.70 11.00
C CYS A 71 -4.39 -8.12 11.94
N ARG A 72 -4.78 -7.50 13.03
CA ARG A 72 -3.88 -6.94 14.04
C ARG A 72 -3.06 -8.03 14.73
N GLU A 73 -3.68 -9.14 15.08
CA GLU A 73 -3.02 -10.23 15.78
C GLU A 73 -2.16 -11.08 14.86
N MET A 74 -2.71 -11.50 13.72
CA MET A 74 -2.11 -12.52 12.88
C MET A 74 -1.25 -11.97 11.73
N LEU A 75 -1.47 -10.74 11.27
CA LEU A 75 -0.80 -10.19 10.07
C LEU A 75 0.11 -9.01 10.37
N LEU A 76 -0.35 -8.06 11.17
CA LEU A 76 0.38 -6.82 11.47
C LEU A 76 1.82 -7.05 12.01
N PRO A 77 2.08 -7.97 12.98
CA PRO A 77 3.44 -8.14 13.51
C PRO A 77 4.45 -8.56 12.43
N TYR A 78 4.00 -9.32 11.45
CA TYR A 78 4.84 -9.83 10.36
C TYR A 78 5.04 -8.78 9.28
N LEU A 79 4.00 -8.02 8.92
CA LEU A 79 4.13 -6.88 8.01
C LEU A 79 5.12 -5.85 8.58
N ALA A 80 5.03 -5.52 9.87
CA ALA A 80 5.95 -4.60 10.53
C ALA A 80 7.40 -5.10 10.50
N ARG A 81 7.63 -6.40 10.69
CA ARG A 81 8.98 -7.01 10.60
C ARG A 81 9.55 -6.95 9.19
N VAL A 82 8.73 -7.19 8.17
CA VAL A 82 9.16 -7.11 6.76
C VAL A 82 9.46 -5.67 6.38
N ALA A 83 8.62 -4.70 6.75
CA ALA A 83 8.87 -3.28 6.55
C ALA A 83 10.17 -2.82 7.26
N ALA A 84 10.36 -3.20 8.53
CA ALA A 84 11.57 -2.89 9.28
C ALA A 84 12.83 -3.50 8.64
N SER A 85 12.72 -4.70 8.04
CA SER A 85 13.81 -5.33 7.31
C SER A 85 14.21 -4.55 6.05
N ALA A 86 13.24 -4.00 5.32
CA ALA A 86 13.48 -3.11 4.20
C ALA A 86 14.20 -1.82 4.66
N HIS A 87 13.69 -1.19 5.71
CA HIS A 87 14.23 0.06 6.26
C HIS A 87 15.67 -0.05 6.76
N LYS A 88 16.09 -1.18 7.35
CA LYS A 88 17.48 -1.42 7.74
C LYS A 88 18.48 -1.22 6.61
N ARG A 89 18.02 -1.36 5.36
CA ARG A 89 18.82 -1.25 4.13
C ARG A 89 18.54 0.04 3.36
N GLY A 90 17.72 0.94 3.90
CA GLY A 90 17.28 2.18 3.21
C GLY A 90 16.32 1.91 2.06
N ILE A 91 15.66 0.74 2.02
CA ILE A 91 14.69 0.37 0.99
C ILE A 91 13.34 0.97 1.38
N TYR A 92 12.74 1.73 0.46
CA TYR A 92 11.39 2.27 0.60
C TYR A 92 10.35 1.15 0.46
N PHE A 93 9.47 1.02 1.45
CA PHE A 93 8.51 -0.09 1.55
C PHE A 93 7.10 0.36 1.18
N ASN A 94 6.65 0.02 -0.02
CA ASN A 94 5.27 0.24 -0.47
C ASN A 94 4.44 -1.04 -0.30
N PHE A 95 3.35 -0.96 0.45
CA PHE A 95 2.44 -2.08 0.65
C PHE A 95 1.28 -2.01 -0.33
N HIS A 96 1.14 -3.04 -1.18
CA HIS A 96 -0.04 -3.22 -2.02
C HIS A 96 -1.01 -4.18 -1.36
N CYS A 97 -2.24 -3.72 -1.19
CA CYS A 97 -3.34 -4.53 -0.68
C CYS A 97 -4.60 -4.25 -1.49
N CYS A 98 -5.07 -5.26 -2.22
CA CYS A 98 -6.33 -5.18 -2.97
C CYS A 98 -7.55 -5.13 -2.05
N GLY A 99 -8.65 -4.63 -2.60
CA GLY A 99 -9.97 -4.70 -1.98
C GLY A 99 -10.37 -3.44 -1.22
N ASN A 100 -11.55 -3.54 -0.61
CA ASN A 100 -12.10 -2.53 0.28
C ASN A 100 -11.50 -2.73 1.68
N VAL A 101 -10.34 -2.11 1.90
CA VAL A 101 -9.48 -2.32 3.09
C VAL A 101 -9.19 -1.03 3.85
N GLU A 102 -9.93 0.06 3.62
CA GLU A 102 -9.71 1.36 4.26
C GLU A 102 -9.64 1.27 5.79
N ARG A 103 -10.43 0.36 6.41
CA ARG A 103 -10.42 0.12 7.86
C ARG A 103 -9.11 -0.48 8.37
N LEU A 104 -8.26 -1.03 7.49
CA LEU A 104 -6.96 -1.61 7.83
C LEU A 104 -5.79 -0.63 7.61
N VAL A 105 -6.02 0.52 6.97
CA VAL A 105 -4.98 1.52 6.74
C VAL A 105 -4.27 1.96 8.04
N PRO A 106 -4.97 2.12 9.19
CA PRO A 106 -4.29 2.36 10.47
C PRO A 106 -3.24 1.30 10.82
N LEU A 107 -3.47 0.02 10.48
CA LEU A 107 -2.50 -1.06 10.72
C LEU A 107 -1.27 -0.93 9.80
N MET A 108 -1.44 -0.44 8.57
CA MET A 108 -0.34 -0.20 7.64
C MET A 108 0.57 0.92 8.13
N VAL A 109 -0.02 1.98 8.70
CA VAL A 109 0.72 3.06 9.40
C VAL A 109 1.48 2.50 10.60
N GLU A 110 0.82 1.68 11.43
CA GLU A 110 1.41 1.05 12.61
C GLU A 110 2.55 0.08 12.24
N ALA A 111 2.42 -0.62 11.11
CA ALA A 111 3.47 -1.49 10.57
C ALA A 111 4.69 -0.73 10.06
N GLY A 112 4.60 0.59 9.91
CA GLY A 112 5.66 1.43 9.38
C GLY A 112 5.80 1.35 7.86
N CYS A 113 4.71 1.06 7.11
CA CYS A 113 4.75 1.16 5.65
C CYS A 113 5.01 2.62 5.23
N ASP A 114 5.85 2.84 4.21
CA ASP A 114 6.10 4.18 3.67
C ASP A 114 4.98 4.62 2.72
N ALA A 115 4.38 3.67 2.01
CA ALA A 115 3.26 3.92 1.11
C ALA A 115 2.24 2.77 1.13
N TRP A 116 1.01 3.11 0.75
CA TRP A 116 -0.03 2.15 0.45
C TRP A 116 -0.54 2.33 -0.98
N ASP A 117 -0.43 1.25 -1.75
CA ASP A 117 -0.96 1.14 -3.11
C ASP A 117 -2.30 0.38 -3.09
N GLY A 118 -3.38 1.11 -2.81
CA GLY A 118 -4.75 0.59 -2.71
C GLY A 118 -5.58 0.77 -3.97
N GLN A 119 -6.81 0.26 -3.92
CA GLN A 119 -7.78 0.35 -5.02
C GLN A 119 -8.81 1.45 -4.80
N ASN A 120 -9.42 1.95 -5.89
CA ASN A 120 -10.28 3.15 -5.90
C ASN A 120 -11.66 2.99 -5.24
N MET A 121 -12.04 1.79 -4.76
CA MET A 121 -13.25 1.62 -3.97
C MET A 121 -13.10 2.16 -2.53
N ASN A 122 -11.87 2.44 -2.10
CA ASN A 122 -11.58 3.08 -0.82
C ASN A 122 -11.66 4.60 -0.96
N ASP A 123 -11.97 5.30 0.13
CA ASP A 123 -11.95 6.76 0.17
C ASP A 123 -10.51 7.30 0.20
N ILE A 124 -9.88 7.35 -0.98
CA ILE A 124 -8.48 7.73 -1.15
C ILE A 124 -8.18 9.14 -0.60
N PHE A 125 -9.06 10.10 -0.84
CA PHE A 125 -8.82 11.47 -0.37
C PHE A 125 -9.06 11.60 1.15
N GLY A 126 -10.08 10.94 1.71
CA GLY A 126 -10.28 10.89 3.16
C GLY A 126 -9.10 10.23 3.88
N LEU A 127 -8.55 9.14 3.32
CA LEU A 127 -7.35 8.48 3.84
C LEU A 127 -6.10 9.37 3.71
N TYR A 128 -5.95 10.07 2.58
CA TYR A 128 -4.86 11.03 2.37
C TYR A 128 -4.94 12.18 3.41
N HIS A 129 -6.12 12.75 3.64
CA HIS A 129 -6.31 13.79 4.64
C HIS A 129 -6.03 13.31 6.07
N THR A 130 -6.27 12.03 6.36
CA THR A 130 -6.07 11.47 7.69
C THR A 130 -4.64 11.00 7.94
N TYR A 131 -3.99 10.38 6.95
CA TYR A 131 -2.74 9.65 7.14
C TYR A 131 -1.59 10.11 6.23
N GLY A 132 -1.82 11.03 5.28
CA GLY A 132 -0.84 11.42 4.26
C GLY A 132 0.45 12.07 4.79
N ASP A 133 0.49 12.41 6.08
CA ASP A 133 1.70 12.86 6.80
C ASP A 133 2.59 11.71 7.28
N ARG A 134 2.06 10.47 7.34
CA ARG A 134 2.73 9.27 7.86
C ARG A 134 2.75 8.10 6.89
N LEU A 135 1.87 8.10 5.90
CA LEU A 135 1.73 7.06 4.90
C LEU A 135 1.43 7.72 3.55
N ASN A 136 2.28 7.51 2.56
CA ASN A 136 2.03 8.01 1.22
C ASN A 136 0.87 7.23 0.58
N ILE A 137 -0.22 7.89 0.28
CA ILE A 137 -1.42 7.26 -0.31
C ILE A 137 -1.33 7.32 -1.84
N THR A 138 -1.60 6.19 -2.51
CA THR A 138 -1.59 6.11 -3.97
C THR A 138 -2.98 6.28 -4.55
N LEU A 139 -3.14 7.24 -5.48
CA LEU A 139 -4.36 7.45 -6.26
C LEU A 139 -4.28 6.65 -7.57
N ASN A 140 -4.90 5.47 -7.60
CA ASN A 140 -4.87 4.54 -8.75
C ASN A 140 -6.00 4.77 -9.76
N GLN A 141 -6.25 6.01 -10.17
CA GLN A 141 -7.26 6.34 -11.19
C GLN A 141 -6.67 6.30 -12.60
N LYS A 142 -7.30 5.54 -13.50
CA LYS A 142 -6.90 5.47 -14.90
C LYS A 142 -7.59 6.57 -15.72
N VAL A 143 -6.78 7.49 -16.22
CA VAL A 143 -7.24 8.63 -17.06
C VAL A 143 -6.49 8.69 -18.39
N LEU A 144 -6.27 7.51 -19.00
CA LEU A 144 -5.51 7.37 -20.24
C LEU A 144 -6.27 7.92 -21.46
N ASN A 145 -7.59 7.72 -21.51
CA ASN A 145 -8.45 8.03 -22.67
C ASN A 145 -9.49 9.09 -22.31
N ILE A 146 -9.08 10.18 -21.69
CA ILE A 146 -9.96 11.31 -21.35
C ILE A 146 -9.68 12.50 -22.28
N SER A 147 -10.68 13.37 -22.45
CA SER A 147 -10.51 14.62 -23.19
C SER A 147 -9.58 15.58 -22.45
N PRO A 148 -8.97 16.57 -23.14
CA PRO A 148 -8.20 17.62 -22.46
C PRO A 148 -9.00 18.36 -21.38
N GLU A 149 -10.28 18.63 -21.63
CA GLU A 149 -11.17 19.29 -20.66
C GLU A 149 -11.41 18.45 -19.43
N ASP A 150 -11.61 17.13 -19.59
CA ASP A 150 -11.79 16.21 -18.46
C ASP A 150 -10.48 15.98 -17.71
N ALA A 151 -9.32 16.03 -18.42
CA ALA A 151 -8.00 16.00 -17.78
C ALA A 151 -7.79 17.23 -16.87
N GLU A 152 -8.20 18.41 -17.32
CA GLU A 152 -8.13 19.62 -16.51
C GLU A 152 -8.99 19.52 -15.25
N LYS A 153 -10.26 19.08 -15.38
CA LYS A 153 -11.17 18.87 -14.23
C LYS A 153 -10.61 17.84 -13.24
N TRP A 154 -10.04 16.76 -13.76
CA TRP A 154 -9.42 15.72 -12.93
C TRP A 154 -8.21 16.23 -12.17
N VAL A 155 -7.34 17.00 -12.81
CA VAL A 155 -6.17 17.62 -12.17
C VAL A 155 -6.60 18.65 -11.13
N ASP A 156 -7.60 19.49 -11.43
CA ASP A 156 -8.14 20.48 -10.50
C ASP A 156 -8.71 19.81 -9.25
N ASN A 157 -9.42 18.71 -9.43
CA ASN A 157 -9.92 17.92 -8.31
C ASN A 157 -8.77 17.42 -7.43
N ILE A 158 -7.69 16.87 -7.99
CA ILE A 158 -6.53 16.44 -7.20
C ILE A 158 -5.91 17.62 -6.45
N VAL A 159 -5.63 18.71 -7.17
CA VAL A 159 -4.95 19.88 -6.59
C VAL A 159 -5.78 20.51 -5.46
N SER A 160 -7.12 20.48 -5.57
CA SER A 160 -8.00 20.99 -4.52
C SER A 160 -7.93 20.21 -3.21
N HIS A 161 -7.45 18.95 -3.25
CA HIS A 161 -7.28 18.11 -2.06
C HIS A 161 -5.84 18.15 -1.50
N LEU A 162 -4.87 18.76 -2.21
CA LEU A 162 -3.49 18.75 -1.74
C LEU A 162 -3.35 19.53 -0.42
N GLU A 163 -2.56 18.98 0.49
CA GLU A 163 -2.17 19.61 1.75
C GLU A 163 -0.64 19.65 1.89
N ARG A 164 -0.11 20.73 2.46
CA ARG A 164 1.32 20.82 2.74
C ARG A 164 1.70 19.85 3.86
N GLY A 165 2.82 19.15 3.67
CA GLY A 165 3.31 18.15 4.62
C GLY A 165 2.71 16.76 4.44
N LYS A 166 1.77 16.57 3.48
CA LYS A 166 1.21 15.27 3.12
C LYS A 166 1.62 14.87 1.72
N GLN A 167 1.70 13.56 1.47
CA GLN A 167 2.17 13.03 0.20
C GLN A 167 1.12 12.14 -0.46
N LEU A 168 0.75 12.50 -1.69
CA LEU A 168 -0.13 11.74 -2.58
C LEU A 168 0.70 11.23 -3.77
N ILE A 169 0.69 9.93 -3.99
CA ILE A 169 1.34 9.31 -5.16
C ILE A 169 0.31 9.20 -6.28
N VAL A 170 0.63 9.77 -7.45
CA VAL A 170 -0.20 9.63 -8.65
C VAL A 170 0.64 8.96 -9.75
N PRO A 171 0.39 7.67 -10.07
CA PRO A 171 1.23 6.91 -10.98
C PRO A 171 1.17 7.43 -12.43
N ASN A 172 2.31 7.79 -13.02
CA ASN A 172 2.43 8.29 -14.40
C ASN A 172 1.79 7.36 -15.44
N ARG A 173 1.91 6.04 -15.25
CA ARG A 173 1.38 5.02 -16.17
C ARG A 173 -0.14 5.03 -16.33
N GLN A 174 -0.84 5.76 -15.48
CA GLN A 174 -2.31 5.82 -15.46
C GLN A 174 -2.88 7.10 -16.10
N MET A 175 -2.01 8.02 -16.56
CA MET A 175 -2.37 9.31 -17.12
C MET A 175 -1.99 9.41 -18.60
N ASN A 176 -2.80 10.17 -19.39
CA ASN A 176 -2.36 10.64 -20.69
C ASN A 176 -1.38 11.83 -20.52
N ASP A 177 -0.77 12.26 -21.63
CA ASP A 177 0.27 13.31 -21.59
C ASP A 177 -0.29 14.65 -21.11
N VAL A 178 -1.52 14.99 -21.48
CA VAL A 178 -2.17 16.25 -21.07
C VAL A 178 -2.38 16.29 -19.56
N ALA A 179 -2.95 15.22 -18.99
CA ALA A 179 -3.18 15.11 -17.54
C ALA A 179 -1.85 15.16 -16.76
N ARG A 180 -0.80 14.50 -17.29
CA ARG A 180 0.53 14.48 -16.67
C ARG A 180 1.17 15.87 -16.64
N GLU A 181 1.14 16.58 -17.76
CA GLU A 181 1.71 17.93 -17.85
C GLU A 181 0.97 18.92 -16.95
N LEU A 182 -0.36 18.90 -16.98
CA LEU A 182 -1.19 19.76 -16.13
C LEU A 182 -0.95 19.47 -14.64
N LEU A 183 -0.93 18.20 -14.24
CA LEU A 183 -0.68 17.83 -12.85
C LEU A 183 0.72 18.26 -12.39
N TYR A 184 1.74 18.10 -13.25
CA TYR A 184 3.09 18.56 -12.96
C TYR A 184 3.14 20.07 -12.74
N ILE A 185 2.56 20.87 -13.63
CA ILE A 185 2.54 22.33 -13.52
C ILE A 185 1.80 22.77 -12.26
N ARG A 186 0.56 22.31 -12.07
CA ARG A 186 -0.30 22.77 -10.96
C ARG A 186 0.18 22.29 -9.59
N SER A 187 0.71 21.10 -9.48
CA SER A 187 1.32 20.65 -8.23
C SER A 187 2.54 21.50 -7.84
N ARG A 188 3.39 21.89 -8.80
CA ARG A 188 4.52 22.80 -8.54
C ARG A 188 4.06 24.20 -8.15
N GLU A 189 2.99 24.72 -8.75
CA GLU A 189 2.39 25.98 -8.33
C GLU A 189 1.84 25.92 -6.90
N PHE A 190 1.27 24.79 -6.51
CA PHE A 190 0.78 24.57 -5.15
C PHE A 190 1.92 24.50 -4.12
N TYR A 191 2.94 23.68 -4.38
CA TYR A 191 4.05 23.46 -3.43
C TYR A 191 5.11 24.56 -3.50
N GLY A 192 5.22 25.30 -4.61
CA GLY A 192 6.21 26.39 -4.80
C GLY A 192 5.79 27.75 -4.26
N LYS A 193 4.55 27.92 -3.80
CA LYS A 193 4.12 29.14 -3.09
C LYS A 193 4.57 29.02 -1.64
N GLU A 194 5.52 29.87 -1.23
CA GLU A 194 5.91 30.05 0.18
C GLU A 194 4.78 30.68 1.02
#